data_26442b3f65e39fd2aad34d3b2f1fd9a8
#
_entry.id   26442b3f65e39fd2aad34d3b2f1fd9a8
#
_cell.length_a   1.000
_cell.length_b   1.000
_cell.length_c   1.000
_cell.angle_alpha   90.00
_cell.angle_beta   90.00
_cell.angle_gamma   90.00
#
_symmetry.space_group_name_H-M   'P 1'
#
loop_
_entity.id
_entity.type
_entity.pdbx_description
1 polymer ?
#
loop_
_entity_poly.entity_id
_entity_poly.type
_entity_poly.pdbx_seq_one_letter_code
_entity_poly.pdbx_strand_id
1 'polypeptide(L)'
;EIVVSGNKDDVADQYTLENLKVQEAEQKAHAAAVNAGTEYPAGLSERVPVLNVRAEDSQLVKTADPFRFLVDYEFNEDVEFYLTLTLLDMKRGGIIYDTAADLHQTKRGRQTVTFELPLDAICNGDYRLTAQLRSLPDPSNIKSNQQLAYTDESRSCDFAVRIPGNEGYGLLNKSSMQVKQLD
;
A
#
# COMPACT_ATOMS: atom_id res chain seq x y z
N GLU A 1 -2.39 -27.05 14.45
CA GLU A 1 -2.04 -26.41 15.74
C GLU A 1 -0.60 -25.93 15.64
N ILE A 2 -0.40 -24.61 15.59
CA ILE A 2 0.94 -24.01 15.51
C ILE A 2 1.39 -23.83 16.97
N VAL A 3 2.35 -24.65 17.40
CA VAL A 3 3.00 -24.46 18.70
C VAL A 3 4.28 -23.68 18.47
N VAL A 4 4.24 -22.38 18.75
CA VAL A 4 5.42 -21.51 18.72
C VAL A 4 5.99 -21.46 20.12
N SER A 5 7.25 -21.88 20.28
CA SER A 5 7.99 -21.75 21.53
C SER A 5 9.15 -20.77 21.31
N GLY A 6 9.22 -19.72 22.12
CA GLY A 6 10.24 -18.69 22.04
C GLY A 6 10.06 -17.65 23.13
N ASN A 7 10.81 -16.56 23.08
CA ASN A 7 10.51 -15.44 23.94
C ASN A 7 9.17 -14.77 23.51
N LYS A 8 8.60 -13.97 24.38
CA LYS A 8 7.27 -13.36 24.17
C LYS A 8 7.20 -12.54 22.87
N ASP A 9 8.27 -11.86 22.52
CA ASP A 9 8.30 -10.95 21.37
C ASP A 9 8.39 -11.76 20.06
N ASP A 10 9.19 -12.83 20.02
CA ASP A 10 9.29 -13.71 18.85
C ASP A 10 7.95 -14.41 18.57
N VAL A 11 7.23 -14.82 19.62
CA VAL A 11 5.90 -15.43 19.49
C VAL A 11 4.90 -14.41 18.93
N ALA A 12 4.91 -13.17 19.43
CA ALA A 12 4.02 -12.12 18.96
C ALA A 12 4.30 -11.74 17.49
N ASP A 13 5.57 -11.67 17.11
CA ASP A 13 6.00 -11.37 15.72
C ASP A 13 5.55 -12.47 14.76
N GLN A 14 5.78 -13.72 15.13
CA GLN A 14 5.35 -14.85 14.29
C GLN A 14 3.83 -14.90 14.15
N TYR A 15 3.09 -14.63 15.22
CA TYR A 15 1.63 -14.52 15.17
C TYR A 15 1.18 -13.40 14.24
N THR A 16 1.84 -12.24 14.28
CA THR A 16 1.54 -11.12 13.40
C THR A 16 1.77 -11.48 11.92
N LEU A 17 2.91 -12.12 11.62
CA LEU A 17 3.21 -12.56 10.24
C LEU A 17 2.22 -13.62 9.74
N GLU A 18 1.86 -14.60 10.57
CA GLU A 18 0.87 -15.60 10.20
C GLU A 18 -0.52 -14.99 9.95
N ASN A 19 -0.93 -14.02 10.77
CA ASN A 19 -2.19 -13.30 10.55
C ASN A 19 -2.18 -12.54 9.22
N LEU A 20 -1.09 -11.84 8.88
CA LEU A 20 -0.97 -11.15 7.59
C LEU A 20 -1.08 -12.13 6.42
N LYS A 21 -0.43 -13.29 6.49
CA LYS A 21 -0.53 -14.34 5.46
C LYS A 21 -1.95 -14.89 5.33
N VAL A 22 -2.62 -15.15 6.46
CA VAL A 22 -4.01 -15.64 6.44
C VAL A 22 -4.93 -14.60 5.80
N GLN A 23 -4.81 -13.32 6.20
CA GLN A 23 -5.59 -12.23 5.61
C GLN A 23 -5.35 -12.11 4.10
N GLU A 24 -4.09 -12.16 3.67
CA GLU A 24 -3.75 -12.12 2.24
C GLU A 24 -4.36 -13.29 1.46
N ALA A 25 -4.33 -14.50 2.03
CA ALA A 25 -4.94 -15.68 1.41
C ALA A 25 -6.46 -15.56 1.32
N GLU A 26 -7.13 -15.06 2.35
CA GLU A 26 -8.58 -14.82 2.38
C GLU A 26 -8.97 -13.73 1.36
N GLN A 27 -8.24 -12.64 1.27
CA GLN A 27 -8.47 -11.57 0.31
C GLN A 27 -8.32 -12.08 -1.13
N LYS A 28 -7.29 -12.87 -1.42
CA LYS A 28 -7.09 -13.49 -2.74
C LYS A 28 -8.21 -14.46 -3.09
N ALA A 29 -8.63 -15.29 -2.13
CA ALA A 29 -9.75 -16.23 -2.33
C ALA A 29 -11.07 -15.48 -2.59
N HIS A 30 -11.33 -14.43 -1.80
CA HIS A 30 -12.51 -13.59 -1.99
C HIS A 30 -12.49 -12.89 -3.36
N ALA A 31 -11.38 -12.26 -3.72
CA ALA A 31 -11.21 -11.61 -5.02
C ALA A 31 -11.39 -12.59 -6.18
N ALA A 32 -10.85 -13.81 -6.09
CA ALA A 32 -11.04 -14.84 -7.10
C ALA A 32 -12.52 -15.23 -7.25
N ALA A 33 -13.26 -15.34 -6.15
CA ALA A 33 -14.68 -15.63 -6.18
C ALA A 33 -15.52 -14.50 -6.81
N VAL A 34 -15.23 -13.25 -6.43
CA VAL A 34 -15.93 -12.05 -6.95
C VAL A 34 -15.65 -11.84 -8.44
N ASN A 35 -14.41 -12.08 -8.88
CA ASN A 35 -13.99 -11.87 -10.26
C ASN A 35 -14.20 -13.12 -11.15
N ALA A 36 -14.81 -14.18 -10.62
CA ALA A 36 -15.09 -15.38 -11.40
C ALA A 36 -15.98 -15.06 -12.63
N GLY A 37 -15.45 -15.32 -13.83
CA GLY A 37 -16.14 -15.06 -15.09
C GLY A 37 -15.98 -13.64 -15.64
N THR A 38 -15.23 -12.76 -14.97
CA THR A 38 -14.82 -11.46 -15.53
C THR A 38 -13.51 -11.58 -16.28
N GLU A 39 -13.36 -10.84 -17.38
CA GLU A 39 -12.11 -10.81 -18.16
C GLU A 39 -10.99 -10.13 -17.37
N TYR A 40 -11.32 -9.06 -16.66
CA TYR A 40 -10.40 -8.32 -15.80
C TYR A 40 -10.95 -8.18 -14.38
N PRO A 41 -10.14 -8.37 -13.35
CA PRO A 41 -10.51 -8.06 -11.97
C PRO A 41 -10.92 -6.59 -11.78
N ALA A 42 -11.70 -6.31 -10.75
CA ALA A 42 -12.11 -4.95 -10.40
C ALA A 42 -10.90 -4.01 -10.30
N GLY A 43 -10.95 -2.87 -10.97
CA GLY A 43 -9.86 -1.89 -11.01
C GLY A 43 -8.79 -2.14 -12.05
N LEU A 44 -8.91 -3.21 -12.85
CA LEU A 44 -8.06 -3.48 -14.01
C LEU A 44 -8.88 -3.41 -15.31
N SER A 45 -8.18 -3.39 -16.43
CA SER A 45 -8.78 -3.33 -17.76
C SER A 45 -7.82 -3.90 -18.82
N GLU A 46 -8.29 -4.03 -20.06
CA GLU A 46 -7.42 -4.35 -21.19
C GLU A 46 -6.24 -3.36 -21.30
N ARG A 47 -6.48 -2.09 -21.03
CA ARG A 47 -5.44 -1.04 -21.07
C ARG A 47 -4.38 -1.22 -20.00
N VAL A 48 -4.81 -1.61 -18.79
CA VAL A 48 -3.96 -1.84 -17.61
C VAL A 48 -4.29 -3.21 -17.03
N PRO A 49 -3.71 -4.30 -17.53
CA PRO A 49 -4.03 -5.65 -17.06
C PRO A 49 -3.37 -6.02 -15.74
N VAL A 50 -2.35 -5.28 -15.29
CA VAL A 50 -1.65 -5.55 -14.04
C VAL A 50 -1.47 -4.26 -13.25
N LEU A 51 -1.82 -4.31 -11.97
CA LEU A 51 -1.44 -3.33 -10.94
C LEU A 51 -1.46 -4.01 -9.57
N ASN A 52 -0.29 -4.11 -8.93
CA ASN A 52 -0.13 -4.70 -7.60
C ASN A 52 0.83 -3.87 -6.75
N VAL A 53 0.64 -3.90 -5.43
CA VAL A 53 1.61 -3.39 -4.45
C VAL A 53 2.05 -4.54 -3.56
N ARG A 54 3.33 -4.69 -3.32
CA ARG A 54 3.89 -5.74 -2.45
C ARG A 54 5.09 -5.24 -1.67
N ALA A 55 5.32 -5.79 -0.50
CA ALA A 55 6.55 -5.56 0.25
C ALA A 55 7.77 -6.07 -0.55
N GLU A 56 8.91 -5.38 -0.46
CA GLU A 56 10.17 -5.87 -1.02
C GLU A 56 10.69 -7.05 -0.20
N ASP A 57 10.68 -6.88 1.14
CA ASP A 57 11.18 -7.86 2.08
C ASP A 57 10.06 -8.37 3.01
N SER A 58 10.04 -7.89 4.25
CA SER A 58 9.10 -8.33 5.28
C SER A 58 7.91 -7.39 5.41
N GLN A 59 6.72 -7.97 5.58
CA GLN A 59 5.52 -7.21 5.95
C GLN A 59 5.48 -6.83 7.46
N LEU A 60 6.40 -7.33 8.27
CA LEU A 60 6.57 -6.91 9.66
C LEU A 60 7.82 -6.03 9.79
N VAL A 61 7.62 -4.76 10.13
CA VAL A 61 8.66 -3.76 10.27
C VAL A 61 8.95 -3.50 11.74
N LYS A 62 10.19 -3.73 12.17
CA LYS A 62 10.65 -3.61 13.56
C LYS A 62 11.72 -2.55 13.77
N THR A 63 12.19 -1.94 12.70
CA THR A 63 13.21 -0.88 12.73
C THR A 63 12.67 0.42 12.18
N ALA A 64 13.33 1.53 12.48
CA ALA A 64 12.98 2.85 11.96
C ALA A 64 13.47 3.08 10.52
N ASP A 65 14.06 2.06 9.90
CA ASP A 65 14.45 2.13 8.49
C ASP A 65 13.22 2.31 7.60
N PRO A 66 13.33 3.00 6.47
CA PRO A 66 12.22 3.14 5.54
C PRO A 66 11.66 1.79 5.08
N PHE A 67 10.34 1.66 5.06
CA PHE A 67 9.69 0.48 4.51
C PHE A 67 9.77 0.50 2.99
N ARG A 68 10.37 -0.56 2.42
CA ARG A 68 10.50 -0.71 0.98
C ARG A 68 9.38 -1.56 0.41
N PHE A 69 8.79 -1.06 -0.66
CA PHE A 69 7.73 -1.76 -1.37
C PHE A 69 7.83 -1.53 -2.87
N LEU A 70 7.22 -2.44 -3.62
CA LEU A 70 7.24 -2.43 -5.07
C LEU A 70 5.82 -2.25 -5.60
N VAL A 71 5.71 -1.48 -6.67
CA VAL A 71 4.50 -1.37 -7.47
C VAL A 71 4.79 -1.99 -8.83
N ASP A 72 4.10 -3.10 -9.09
CA ASP A 72 4.12 -3.77 -10.39
C ASP A 72 2.92 -3.29 -11.20
N TYR A 73 3.15 -2.82 -12.42
CA TYR A 73 2.09 -2.45 -13.34
C TYR A 73 2.43 -2.84 -14.78
N GLU A 74 1.41 -2.95 -15.62
CA GLU A 74 1.55 -3.23 -17.04
C GLU A 74 0.57 -2.39 -17.85
N PHE A 75 1.07 -1.82 -18.95
CA PHE A 75 0.25 -1.14 -19.94
C PHE A 75 0.32 -1.85 -21.28
N ASN A 76 -0.80 -1.93 -21.97
CA ASN A 76 -0.87 -2.45 -23.33
C ASN A 76 -0.59 -1.41 -24.43
N GLU A 77 -0.35 -0.16 -24.02
CA GLU A 77 -0.03 0.97 -24.91
C GLU A 77 0.97 1.91 -24.25
N ASP A 78 1.57 2.80 -25.03
CA ASP A 78 2.38 3.89 -24.47
C ASP A 78 1.45 4.94 -23.83
N VAL A 79 1.76 5.36 -22.61
CA VAL A 79 0.88 6.22 -21.83
C VAL A 79 1.65 7.15 -20.89
N GLU A 80 1.09 8.34 -20.68
CA GLU A 80 1.46 9.24 -19.59
C GLU A 80 0.46 9.06 -18.45
N PHE A 81 0.95 8.92 -17.23
CA PHE A 81 0.11 8.65 -16.07
C PHE A 81 0.70 9.19 -14.78
N TYR A 82 -0.16 9.39 -13.80
CA TYR A 82 0.20 9.65 -12.42
C TYR A 82 -0.02 8.39 -11.60
N LEU A 83 0.97 8.05 -10.78
CA LEU A 83 0.86 7.02 -9.77
C LEU A 83 0.54 7.66 -8.43
N THR A 84 -0.63 7.37 -7.88
CA THR A 84 -1.02 7.81 -6.54
C THR A 84 -0.93 6.63 -5.58
N LEU A 85 -0.26 6.84 -4.45
CA LEU A 85 -0.12 5.88 -3.36
C LEU A 85 -0.91 6.37 -2.15
N THR A 86 -1.70 5.49 -1.55
CA THR A 86 -2.47 5.81 -0.36
C THR A 86 -2.11 4.85 0.76
N LEU A 87 -1.80 5.40 1.94
CA LEU A 87 -1.56 4.64 3.16
C LEU A 87 -2.81 4.70 4.05
N LEU A 88 -3.37 3.56 4.36
CA LEU A 88 -4.53 3.40 5.25
C LEU A 88 -4.10 2.81 6.59
N ASP A 89 -4.59 3.38 7.70
CA ASP A 89 -4.53 2.72 9.00
C ASP A 89 -5.73 1.77 9.13
N MET A 90 -5.45 0.48 9.29
CA MET A 90 -6.50 -0.55 9.25
C MET A 90 -7.33 -0.62 10.53
N LYS A 91 -6.84 -0.09 11.65
CA LYS A 91 -7.55 -0.10 12.95
C LYS A 91 -8.22 1.24 13.25
N ARG A 92 -7.51 2.34 12.97
CA ARG A 92 -8.01 3.67 13.31
C ARG A 92 -8.84 4.28 12.18
N GLY A 93 -8.71 3.71 10.98
CA GLY A 93 -9.31 4.25 9.76
C GLY A 93 -8.63 5.53 9.30
N GLY A 94 -8.97 5.95 8.09
CA GLY A 94 -8.47 7.19 7.50
C GLY A 94 -7.27 7.00 6.59
N ILE A 95 -7.05 8.03 5.78
CA ILE A 95 -5.93 8.15 4.86
C ILE A 95 -4.85 8.94 5.57
N ILE A 96 -3.68 8.33 5.76
CA ILE A 96 -2.55 9.00 6.40
C ILE A 96 -1.74 9.79 5.38
N TYR A 97 -1.63 9.28 4.17
CA TYR A 97 -0.82 9.86 3.12
C TYR A 97 -1.43 9.56 1.76
N ASP A 98 -1.62 10.59 0.96
CA ASP A 98 -2.02 10.48 -0.43
C ASP A 98 -1.07 11.34 -1.25
N THR A 99 -0.28 10.71 -2.10
CA THR A 99 0.63 11.44 -2.99
C THR A 99 0.14 11.38 -4.42
N ALA A 100 -0.07 12.54 -5.01
CA ALA A 100 -0.07 12.66 -6.46
C ALA A 100 1.39 12.72 -6.88
N ALA A 101 1.96 11.58 -7.20
CA ALA A 101 3.32 11.48 -7.67
C ALA A 101 3.53 12.27 -8.97
N ASP A 102 4.78 12.47 -9.33
CA ASP A 102 5.16 13.07 -10.59
C ASP A 102 4.54 12.34 -11.78
N LEU A 103 4.40 13.05 -12.90
CA LEU A 103 3.95 12.45 -14.14
C LEU A 103 4.96 11.40 -14.61
N HIS A 104 4.48 10.20 -14.81
CA HIS A 104 5.28 9.10 -15.34
C HIS A 104 4.97 8.89 -16.82
N GLN A 105 5.98 8.46 -17.56
CA GLN A 105 5.83 7.98 -18.93
C GLN A 105 6.28 6.55 -18.99
N THR A 106 5.45 5.67 -19.54
CA THR A 106 5.82 4.30 -19.76
C THR A 106 5.56 3.88 -21.19
N LYS A 107 6.39 2.97 -21.65
CA LYS A 107 6.13 2.22 -22.87
C LYS A 107 5.29 1.01 -22.54
N ARG A 108 4.57 0.53 -23.54
CA ARG A 108 3.88 -0.75 -23.49
C ARG A 108 4.75 -1.83 -22.84
N GLY A 109 4.17 -2.57 -21.92
CA GLY A 109 4.80 -3.68 -21.23
C GLY A 109 4.76 -3.57 -19.72
N ARG A 110 5.40 -4.53 -19.06
CA ARG A 110 5.43 -4.65 -17.61
C ARG A 110 6.59 -3.85 -17.02
N GLN A 111 6.31 -3.17 -15.92
CA GLN A 111 7.26 -2.38 -15.15
C GLN A 111 7.13 -2.71 -13.66
N THR A 112 8.23 -2.55 -12.95
CA THR A 112 8.29 -2.61 -11.48
C THR A 112 9.03 -1.38 -10.98
N VAL A 113 8.44 -0.64 -10.05
CA VAL A 113 9.05 0.53 -9.44
C VAL A 113 9.14 0.31 -7.93
N THR A 114 10.32 0.55 -7.36
CA THR A 114 10.56 0.47 -5.92
C THR A 114 10.35 1.83 -5.28
N PHE A 115 9.69 1.84 -4.12
CA PHE A 115 9.45 3.02 -3.30
C PHE A 115 9.94 2.80 -1.87
N GLU A 116 10.26 3.90 -1.21
CA GLU A 116 10.58 3.93 0.22
C GLU A 116 9.55 4.79 0.96
N LEU A 117 8.95 4.23 2.02
CA LEU A 117 8.05 4.94 2.92
C LEU A 117 8.78 5.23 4.22
N PRO A 118 9.07 6.51 4.54
CA PRO A 118 9.59 6.87 5.86
C PRO A 118 8.58 6.54 6.96
N LEU A 119 9.04 5.93 8.05
CA LEU A 119 8.18 5.45 9.14
C LEU A 119 8.21 6.37 10.38
N ASP A 120 9.01 7.40 10.38
CA ASP A 120 9.19 8.34 11.49
C ASP A 120 7.92 9.17 11.80
N ALA A 121 7.04 9.32 10.82
CA ALA A 121 5.79 10.08 10.97
C ALA A 121 4.60 9.26 11.49
N ILE A 122 4.67 7.93 11.49
CA ILE A 122 3.54 7.06 11.87
C ILE A 122 3.83 6.27 13.14
N CYS A 123 2.77 5.92 13.88
CA CYS A 123 2.86 5.07 15.08
C CYS A 123 2.82 3.59 14.72
N ASN A 124 3.13 2.72 15.70
CA ASN A 124 2.91 1.29 15.56
C ASN A 124 1.43 1.01 15.22
N GLY A 125 1.21 0.13 14.25
CA GLY A 125 -0.13 -0.17 13.75
C GLY A 125 -0.10 -1.20 12.61
N ASP A 126 -1.29 -1.49 12.10
CA ASP A 126 -1.49 -2.33 10.93
C ASP A 126 -1.94 -1.42 9.78
N TYR A 127 -1.26 -1.48 8.66
CA TYR A 127 -1.38 -0.56 7.55
C TYR A 127 -1.61 -1.28 6.24
N ARG A 128 -2.25 -0.58 5.29
CA ARG A 128 -2.40 -1.01 3.91
C ARG A 128 -1.92 0.06 2.95
N LEU A 129 -1.05 -0.31 2.02
CA LEU A 129 -0.68 0.50 0.87
C LEU A 129 -1.51 0.11 -0.34
N THR A 130 -2.17 1.10 -0.93
CA THR A 130 -2.91 0.95 -2.19
C THR A 130 -2.27 1.83 -3.27
N ALA A 131 -2.51 1.48 -4.53
CA ALA A 131 -2.04 2.25 -5.67
C ALA A 131 -3.19 2.55 -6.64
N GLN A 132 -3.11 3.72 -7.28
CA GLN A 132 -3.99 4.12 -8.37
C GLN A 132 -3.16 4.69 -9.52
N LEU A 133 -3.53 4.36 -10.74
CA LEU A 133 -2.99 4.96 -11.95
C LEU A 133 -4.04 5.90 -12.53
N ARG A 134 -3.63 7.12 -12.84
CA ARG A 134 -4.51 8.18 -13.36
C ARG A 134 -3.91 8.84 -14.58
N SER A 135 -4.72 9.21 -15.54
CA SER A 135 -4.32 10.07 -16.65
C SER A 135 -4.95 11.46 -16.51
N LEU A 136 -4.32 12.44 -17.11
CA LEU A 136 -4.83 13.78 -17.22
C LEU A 136 -4.91 14.15 -18.71
N PRO A 137 -6.00 13.75 -19.41
CA PRO A 137 -6.14 13.98 -20.86
C PRO A 137 -6.04 15.43 -21.28
N ASP A 138 -6.46 16.35 -20.40
CA ASP A 138 -6.34 17.79 -20.59
C ASP A 138 -5.63 18.41 -19.38
N PRO A 139 -4.31 18.72 -19.49
CA PRO A 139 -3.54 19.33 -18.42
C PRO A 139 -4.06 20.68 -17.95
N SER A 140 -4.84 21.39 -18.76
CA SER A 140 -5.46 22.68 -18.39
C SER A 140 -6.71 22.48 -17.53
N ASN A 141 -7.26 21.28 -17.45
CA ASN A 141 -8.49 20.95 -16.76
C ASN A 141 -8.34 19.74 -15.84
N ILE A 142 -8.02 19.97 -14.56
CA ILE A 142 -7.84 18.92 -13.55
C ILE A 142 -9.08 18.01 -13.39
N LYS A 143 -10.26 18.48 -13.78
CA LYS A 143 -11.49 17.67 -13.77
C LYS A 143 -11.50 16.59 -14.86
N SER A 144 -10.61 16.68 -15.85
CA SER A 144 -10.43 15.64 -16.86
C SER A 144 -9.65 14.42 -16.36
N ASN A 145 -9.16 14.46 -15.12
CA ASN A 145 -8.43 13.34 -14.51
C ASN A 145 -9.26 12.07 -14.53
N GLN A 146 -8.73 11.03 -15.17
CA GLN A 146 -9.36 9.73 -15.31
C GLN A 146 -8.60 8.67 -14.54
N GLN A 147 -9.30 7.87 -13.76
CA GLN A 147 -8.76 6.68 -13.14
C GLN A 147 -8.57 5.59 -14.20
N LEU A 148 -7.34 5.14 -14.40
CA LEU A 148 -6.97 4.09 -15.35
C LEU A 148 -7.04 2.70 -14.69
N ALA A 149 -6.52 2.62 -13.47
CA ALA A 149 -6.52 1.40 -12.67
C ALA A 149 -6.41 1.73 -11.18
N TYR A 150 -6.80 0.78 -10.32
CA TYR A 150 -6.60 0.82 -8.88
C TYR A 150 -6.42 -0.58 -8.30
N THR A 151 -5.74 -0.68 -7.16
CA THR A 151 -5.64 -1.93 -6.42
C THR A 151 -6.85 -2.13 -5.53
N ASP A 152 -7.44 -3.33 -5.57
CA ASP A 152 -8.32 -3.83 -4.53
C ASP A 152 -7.52 -4.40 -3.34
N GLU A 153 -8.20 -4.96 -2.34
CA GLU A 153 -7.55 -5.52 -1.16
C GLU A 153 -6.54 -6.62 -1.50
N SER A 154 -6.85 -7.47 -2.47
CA SER A 154 -6.02 -8.63 -2.85
C SER A 154 -4.73 -8.27 -3.58
N ARG A 155 -4.65 -7.04 -4.09
CA ARG A 155 -3.51 -6.51 -4.85
C ARG A 155 -2.83 -5.34 -4.15
N SER A 156 -3.29 -5.01 -2.95
CA SER A 156 -2.69 -4.05 -2.03
C SER A 156 -1.66 -4.72 -1.13
N CYS A 157 -0.82 -3.95 -0.45
CA CYS A 157 0.18 -4.45 0.47
C CYS A 157 -0.22 -4.16 1.92
N ASP A 158 -0.60 -5.20 2.66
CA ASP A 158 -0.79 -5.11 4.11
C ASP A 158 0.54 -5.30 4.82
N PHE A 159 0.84 -4.47 5.83
CA PHE A 159 2.05 -4.58 6.64
C PHE A 159 1.81 -4.08 8.07
N ALA A 160 2.65 -4.51 8.99
CA ALA A 160 2.59 -4.15 10.39
C ALA A 160 3.86 -3.42 10.83
N VAL A 161 3.70 -2.31 11.56
CA VAL A 161 4.79 -1.56 12.19
C VAL A 161 4.80 -1.87 13.68
N ARG A 162 5.92 -2.36 14.19
CA ARG A 162 6.15 -2.76 15.59
C ARG A 162 7.53 -2.31 16.05
N ILE A 163 7.78 -1.00 15.99
CA ILE A 163 9.06 -0.37 16.37
C ILE A 163 9.03 -0.11 17.87
N PRO A 164 10.00 -0.61 18.66
CA PRO A 164 10.09 -0.34 20.09
C PRO A 164 10.14 1.17 20.38
N GLY A 165 9.33 1.63 21.32
CA GLY A 165 9.24 3.05 21.71
C GLY A 165 8.38 3.91 20.77
N ASN A 166 7.77 3.33 19.72
CA ASN A 166 6.89 4.03 18.78
C ASN A 166 5.39 3.74 19.05
N GLU A 167 5.06 3.43 20.29
CA GLU A 167 3.68 3.22 20.70
C GLU A 167 2.95 4.56 20.83
N GLY A 168 1.81 4.68 20.18
CA GLY A 168 0.97 5.88 20.24
C GLY A 168 -0.49 5.57 19.98
N TYR A 169 -1.37 6.41 20.54
CA TYR A 169 -2.82 6.30 20.30
C TYR A 169 -3.27 7.03 19.04
N GLY A 170 -2.45 7.96 18.53
CA GLY A 170 -2.74 8.71 17.30
C GLY A 170 -2.28 8.00 16.04
N LEU A 171 -2.73 8.49 14.89
CA LEU A 171 -2.26 8.02 13.57
C LEU A 171 -0.81 8.44 13.33
N LEU A 172 -0.46 9.64 13.78
CA LEU A 172 0.86 10.22 13.56
C LEU A 172 1.69 10.18 14.85
N ASN A 173 2.98 9.97 14.69
CA ASN A 173 3.92 10.06 15.80
C ASN A 173 4.02 11.50 16.29
N LYS A 174 3.81 11.71 17.60
CA LYS A 174 3.86 13.04 18.21
C LYS A 174 5.21 13.75 18.04
N SER A 175 6.31 13.01 17.93
CA SER A 175 7.64 13.59 17.73
C SER A 175 7.78 14.28 16.36
N SER A 176 6.96 13.91 15.39
CA SER A 176 6.96 14.50 14.04
C SER A 176 6.03 15.71 13.93
N MET A 177 5.17 15.95 14.93
CA MET A 177 4.23 17.07 14.95
C MET A 177 4.67 18.11 15.97
N GLN A 178 5.12 19.26 15.50
CA GLN A 178 5.39 20.42 16.35
C GLN A 178 4.19 21.38 16.27
N VAL A 179 3.45 21.46 17.36
CA VAL A 179 2.42 22.51 17.55
C VAL A 179 3.04 23.65 18.32
N LYS A 180 3.13 24.82 17.72
CA LYS A 180 3.61 26.04 18.35
C LYS A 180 2.42 26.93 18.68
N GLN A 181 2.28 27.28 19.97
CA GLN A 181 1.36 28.36 20.36
C GLN A 181 1.96 29.68 19.88
N LEU A 182 1.16 30.46 19.18
CA LEU A 182 1.50 31.84 18.80
C LEU A 182 0.84 32.76 19.83
N ASP A 183 1.64 33.61 20.45
CA ASP A 183 1.19 34.64 21.40
C ASP A 183 0.46 35.76 20.66
#